data_a6fcf9fb8c58a5df429ca2e8cce9b69b
#
_entry.id   a6fcf9fb8c58a5df429ca2e8cce9b69b
#
_cell.length_a   1.000
_cell.length_b   1.000
_cell.length_c   1.000
_cell.angle_alpha   90.00
_cell.angle_beta   90.00
_cell.angle_gamma   90.00
#
_symmetry.space_group_name_H-M   'P 1'
#
loop_
_entity.id
_entity.type
_entity.pdbx_description
1 polymer ?
#
loop_
_entity_poly.entity_id
_entity_poly.type
_entity_poly.pdbx_seq_one_letter_code
_entity_poly.pdbx_strand_id
1 'polypeptide(L)'
;MTTLQEHTTPNGDILLYSGAPNFKMLDTLAQGAGDVWHSSFEQGLKNTFPQLMYQTAVHWWYLNDFNDVDTAISWRINPEAFVVRKSVWELVGGFDAIYDSKLMSAFAFGINLLRNNGGVPLYVKGLFSDASLISSHIPKLDQYKFFRKHFKATYRPVYRFCN
;
A
#
# COMPACT_ATOMS: atom_id res chain seq x y z
N MET A 1 -15.40 -2.42 -9.37
CA MET A 1 -15.01 -1.46 -8.31
C MET A 1 -15.18 -2.16 -6.99
N THR A 2 -14.17 -2.17 -6.14
CA THR A 2 -14.33 -2.65 -4.75
C THR A 2 -15.17 -1.61 -4.02
N THR A 3 -16.33 -2.01 -3.53
CA THR A 3 -17.17 -1.11 -2.73
C THR A 3 -16.51 -1.02 -1.35
N LEU A 4 -15.96 0.14 -1.01
CA LEU A 4 -15.44 0.39 0.33
C LEU A 4 -16.59 0.57 1.31
N GLN A 5 -16.42 0.04 2.50
CA GLN A 5 -17.33 0.22 3.63
C GLN A 5 -16.85 1.40 4.48
N GLU A 6 -17.75 1.99 5.26
CA GLU A 6 -17.43 3.09 6.17
C GLU A 6 -17.49 2.62 7.62
N HIS A 7 -16.53 3.10 8.43
CA HIS A 7 -16.52 2.98 9.88
C HIS A 7 -16.28 4.35 10.50
N THR A 8 -17.11 4.71 11.48
CA THR A 8 -16.91 5.94 12.24
C THR A 8 -16.28 5.60 13.58
N THR A 9 -15.10 6.15 13.84
CA THR A 9 -14.39 5.96 15.11
C THR A 9 -15.12 6.67 16.26
N PRO A 10 -14.83 6.32 17.52
CA PRO A 10 -15.38 7.02 18.67
C PRO A 10 -15.09 8.53 18.69
N ASN A 11 -14.01 8.96 18.03
CA ASN A 11 -13.63 10.38 17.94
C ASN A 11 -14.29 11.11 16.75
N GLY A 12 -15.12 10.42 15.97
CA GLY A 12 -15.82 10.99 14.81
C GLY A 12 -15.05 10.95 13.48
N ASP A 13 -13.87 10.36 13.43
CA ASP A 13 -13.13 10.15 12.18
C ASP A 13 -13.85 9.13 11.31
N ILE A 14 -14.00 9.43 10.02
CA ILE A 14 -14.58 8.50 9.05
C ILE A 14 -13.45 7.76 8.34
N LEU A 15 -13.49 6.43 8.45
CA LEU A 15 -12.56 5.51 7.83
C LEU A 15 -13.27 4.72 6.74
N LEU A 16 -12.60 4.54 5.60
CA LEU A 16 -13.01 3.63 4.53
C LEU A 16 -12.21 2.35 4.64
N TYR A 17 -12.84 1.20 4.44
CA TYR A 17 -12.14 -0.07 4.55
C TYR A 17 -12.63 -1.12 3.55
N SER A 18 -11.76 -2.08 3.26
CA SER A 18 -12.03 -3.33 2.57
C SER A 18 -11.55 -4.49 3.44
N GLY A 19 -12.26 -5.62 3.41
CA GLY A 19 -11.98 -6.78 4.26
C GLY A 19 -12.61 -6.68 5.66
N ALA A 20 -12.08 -7.43 6.61
CA ALA A 20 -12.59 -7.51 7.99
C ALA A 20 -11.51 -7.09 9.01
N PRO A 21 -11.32 -5.78 9.25
CA PRO A 21 -10.33 -5.31 10.21
C PRO A 21 -10.76 -5.57 11.66
N ASN A 22 -9.81 -5.71 12.56
CA ASN A 22 -10.07 -5.66 13.99
C ASN A 22 -10.42 -4.22 14.40
N PHE A 23 -11.71 -3.91 14.52
CA PHE A 23 -12.18 -2.55 14.81
C PHE A 23 -11.68 -2.00 16.15
N LYS A 24 -11.55 -2.84 17.18
CA LYS A 24 -11.01 -2.39 18.47
C LYS A 24 -9.57 -1.89 18.35
N MET A 25 -8.75 -2.61 17.59
CA MET A 25 -7.38 -2.20 17.29
C MET A 25 -7.38 -0.94 16.43
N LEU A 26 -8.25 -0.89 15.40
CA LEU A 26 -8.38 0.22 14.48
C LEU A 26 -8.75 1.53 15.17
N ASP A 27 -9.70 1.52 16.10
CA ASP A 27 -10.10 2.71 16.87
C ASP A 27 -8.95 3.29 17.70
N THR A 28 -8.03 2.43 18.16
CA THR A 28 -6.81 2.87 18.84
C THR A 28 -5.80 3.45 17.86
N LEU A 29 -5.59 2.79 16.73
CA LEU A 29 -4.64 3.23 15.68
C LEU A 29 -5.06 4.58 15.07
N ALA A 30 -6.35 4.80 14.89
CA ALA A 30 -6.89 6.03 14.30
C ALA A 30 -6.64 7.29 15.16
N GLN A 31 -6.31 7.13 16.44
CA GLN A 31 -5.88 8.23 17.30
C GLN A 31 -4.43 8.64 17.06
N GLY A 32 -3.66 7.83 16.34
CA GLY A 32 -2.26 8.06 16.01
C GLY A 32 -2.05 8.72 14.65
N ALA A 33 -0.80 8.69 14.20
CA ALA A 33 -0.33 9.41 13.00
C ALA A 33 -0.55 8.66 11.67
N GLY A 34 -1.13 7.45 11.66
CA GLY A 34 -1.37 6.70 10.44
C GLY A 34 -2.50 7.29 9.59
N ASP A 35 -2.39 7.14 8.28
CA ASP A 35 -3.40 7.53 7.29
C ASP A 35 -4.02 6.33 6.57
N VAL A 36 -3.22 5.28 6.40
CA VAL A 36 -3.63 3.97 5.88
C VAL A 36 -3.06 2.88 6.77
N TRP A 37 -3.85 1.84 7.04
CA TRP A 37 -3.43 0.69 7.84
C TRP A 37 -3.74 -0.61 7.10
N HIS A 38 -2.80 -1.55 7.13
CA HIS A 38 -2.92 -2.85 6.46
C HIS A 38 -2.07 -3.92 7.14
N SER A 39 -2.33 -5.19 6.85
CA SER A 39 -1.55 -6.35 7.34
C SER A 39 -0.88 -7.11 6.19
N SER A 40 -0.45 -6.42 5.14
CA SER A 40 -0.02 -7.04 3.88
C SER A 40 1.18 -7.98 3.99
N PHE A 41 2.05 -7.84 5.02
CA PHE A 41 3.17 -8.74 5.22
C PHE A 41 2.70 -10.16 5.57
N GLU A 42 1.65 -10.26 6.40
CA GLU A 42 1.03 -11.53 6.78
C GLU A 42 0.25 -12.16 5.61
N GLN A 43 -0.06 -11.36 4.59
CA GLN A 43 -0.78 -11.76 3.38
C GLN A 43 0.14 -12.06 2.19
N GLY A 44 1.44 -12.21 2.43
CA GLY A 44 2.43 -12.58 1.42
C GLY A 44 2.98 -11.45 0.57
N LEU A 45 2.70 -10.18 0.92
CA LEU A 45 3.14 -9.02 0.13
C LEU A 45 4.44 -8.38 0.63
N LYS A 46 5.06 -8.90 1.70
CA LYS A 46 6.34 -8.39 2.19
C LYS A 46 7.41 -8.49 1.10
N ASN A 47 8.10 -7.39 0.88
CA ASN A 47 9.14 -7.28 -0.14
C ASN A 47 8.72 -7.68 -1.57
N THR A 48 7.40 -7.78 -1.82
CA THR A 48 6.87 -8.00 -3.15
C THR A 48 7.08 -6.76 -4.00
N PHE A 49 7.48 -6.99 -5.24
CA PHE A 49 7.68 -5.94 -6.23
C PHE A 49 8.23 -4.60 -5.68
N PRO A 50 9.25 -4.06 -6.27
CA PRO A 50 10.04 -4.56 -7.39
C PRO A 50 11.40 -5.11 -6.95
N GLN A 51 11.61 -6.40 -7.04
CA GLN A 51 12.88 -7.03 -6.65
C GLN A 51 14.09 -6.45 -7.41
N LEU A 52 13.90 -6.11 -8.68
CA LEU A 52 14.99 -5.61 -9.51
C LEU A 52 15.52 -4.24 -9.07
N MET A 53 14.66 -3.39 -8.50
CA MET A 53 15.07 -2.09 -7.99
C MET A 53 15.95 -2.19 -6.74
N TYR A 54 15.88 -3.28 -6.01
CA TYR A 54 16.80 -3.57 -4.92
C TYR A 54 18.27 -3.60 -5.37
N GLN A 55 18.51 -4.21 -6.51
CA GLN A 55 19.86 -4.41 -7.02
C GLN A 55 20.45 -3.14 -7.62
N THR A 56 19.62 -2.21 -8.06
CA THR A 56 20.07 -1.01 -8.78
C THR A 56 19.95 0.28 -8.00
N ALA A 57 19.17 0.32 -6.93
CA ALA A 57 18.89 1.52 -6.15
C ALA A 57 19.28 1.34 -4.68
N VAL A 58 20.56 1.26 -4.41
CA VAL A 58 21.18 1.04 -3.08
C VAL A 58 20.72 2.01 -1.99
N HIS A 59 20.10 3.13 -2.35
CA HIS A 59 19.69 4.18 -1.41
C HIS A 59 18.18 4.26 -1.13
N TRP A 60 17.41 3.28 -1.55
CA TRP A 60 15.94 3.34 -1.46
C TRP A 60 15.41 2.43 -0.36
N TRP A 61 15.91 2.64 0.87
CA TRP A 61 15.50 1.90 2.06
C TRP A 61 13.98 1.88 2.30
N TYR A 62 13.25 2.90 1.86
CA TYR A 62 11.78 2.94 1.96
C TYR A 62 11.05 2.00 0.98
N LEU A 63 11.77 1.36 0.06
CA LEU A 63 11.24 0.29 -0.77
C LEU A 63 11.30 -1.06 -0.08
N ASN A 64 12.09 -1.18 0.97
CA ASN A 64 12.31 -2.40 1.71
C ASN A 64 11.44 -2.43 2.96
N ASP A 65 10.71 -3.50 3.15
CA ASP A 65 9.97 -3.70 4.37
C ASP A 65 10.91 -4.22 5.46
N PHE A 66 10.75 -3.71 6.67
CA PHE A 66 11.50 -4.17 7.82
C PHE A 66 11.14 -5.61 8.20
N ASN A 67 12.12 -6.35 8.74
CA ASN A 67 11.91 -7.69 9.28
C ASN A 67 11.48 -7.62 10.75
N ASP A 68 10.68 -8.60 11.17
CA ASP A 68 10.36 -8.88 12.57
C ASP A 68 9.82 -7.67 13.38
N VAL A 69 8.99 -6.85 12.72
CA VAL A 69 8.33 -5.69 13.34
C VAL A 69 6.83 -5.87 13.37
N ASP A 70 6.19 -5.36 14.40
CA ASP A 70 4.72 -5.39 14.53
C ASP A 70 4.06 -4.19 13.84
N THR A 71 4.81 -3.11 13.62
CA THR A 71 4.35 -1.93 12.89
C THR A 71 5.50 -1.33 12.09
N ALA A 72 5.23 -0.96 10.84
CA ALA A 72 6.21 -0.32 9.96
C ALA A 72 5.53 0.55 8.90
N ILE A 73 6.24 1.55 8.40
CA ILE A 73 5.81 2.26 7.18
C ILE A 73 5.97 1.31 6.01
N SER A 74 4.88 1.03 5.30
CA SER A 74 4.90 0.22 4.08
C SER A 74 3.84 0.67 3.10
N TRP A 75 4.24 0.87 1.85
CA TRP A 75 3.38 1.25 0.75
C TRP A 75 2.72 0.06 0.04
N ARG A 76 3.04 -1.17 0.45
CA ARG A 76 2.54 -2.42 -0.15
C ARG A 76 1.17 -2.79 0.40
N ILE A 77 0.17 -2.01 0.04
CA ILE A 77 -1.21 -2.16 0.52
C ILE A 77 -1.89 -3.32 -0.21
N ASN A 78 -2.54 -4.22 0.54
CA ASN A 78 -3.45 -5.20 -0.03
C ASN A 78 -4.79 -4.53 -0.36
N PRO A 79 -5.23 -4.48 -1.63
CA PRO A 79 -6.49 -3.82 -2.01
C PRO A 79 -7.76 -4.47 -1.45
N GLU A 80 -7.66 -5.72 -0.99
CA GLU A 80 -8.79 -6.45 -0.41
C GLU A 80 -8.81 -6.41 1.12
N ALA A 81 -7.76 -5.89 1.77
CA ALA A 81 -7.65 -5.80 3.23
C ALA A 81 -6.83 -4.57 3.65
N PHE A 82 -7.47 -3.43 3.72
CA PHE A 82 -6.88 -2.16 4.17
C PHE A 82 -7.94 -1.24 4.75
N VAL A 83 -7.46 -0.26 5.51
CA VAL A 83 -8.26 0.86 6.01
C VAL A 83 -7.58 2.15 5.63
N VAL A 84 -8.34 3.19 5.34
CA VAL A 84 -7.82 4.52 4.99
C VAL A 84 -8.72 5.61 5.58
N ARG A 85 -8.17 6.74 6.00
CA ARG A 85 -8.97 7.93 6.34
C ARG A 85 -9.72 8.41 5.09
N LYS A 86 -11.03 8.67 5.22
CA LYS A 86 -11.85 9.13 4.08
C LYS A 86 -11.28 10.40 3.44
N SER A 87 -10.84 11.36 4.24
CA SER A 87 -10.21 12.59 3.76
C SER A 87 -8.94 12.34 2.93
N VAL A 88 -8.13 11.36 3.33
CA VAL A 88 -6.90 10.98 2.61
C VAL A 88 -7.24 10.26 1.30
N TRP A 89 -8.25 9.38 1.33
CA TRP A 89 -8.73 8.70 0.13
C TRP A 89 -9.20 9.69 -0.94
N GLU A 90 -9.98 10.68 -0.53
CA GLU A 90 -10.50 11.74 -1.40
C GLU A 90 -9.37 12.66 -1.90
N LEU A 91 -8.44 13.05 -1.03
CA LEU A 91 -7.28 13.88 -1.39
C LEU A 91 -6.39 13.23 -2.45
N VAL A 92 -6.11 11.94 -2.31
CA VAL A 92 -5.22 11.19 -3.23
C VAL A 92 -5.95 10.77 -4.50
N GLY A 93 -7.29 10.69 -4.47
CA GLY A 93 -8.15 10.28 -5.58
C GLY A 93 -8.35 8.78 -5.70
N GLY A 94 -8.09 8.02 -4.63
CA GLY A 94 -8.30 6.58 -4.59
C GLY A 94 -7.32 5.77 -5.44
N PHE A 95 -7.74 4.57 -5.85
CA PHE A 95 -6.94 3.69 -6.70
C PHE A 95 -6.94 4.16 -8.16
N ASP A 96 -5.75 4.24 -8.75
CA ASP A 96 -5.55 4.72 -10.12
C ASP A 96 -6.00 3.69 -11.16
N ALA A 97 -6.98 4.06 -12.00
CA ALA A 97 -7.54 3.21 -13.03
C ALA A 97 -6.59 2.96 -14.25
N ILE A 98 -5.41 3.57 -14.27
CA ILE A 98 -4.42 3.31 -15.33
C ILE A 98 -3.86 1.87 -15.27
N TYR A 99 -3.93 1.24 -14.10
CA TYR A 99 -3.46 -0.12 -13.89
C TYR A 99 -4.59 -1.14 -14.08
N ASP A 100 -4.29 -2.23 -14.75
CA ASP A 100 -5.22 -3.35 -14.92
C ASP A 100 -5.29 -4.20 -13.63
N SER A 101 -4.18 -4.26 -12.89
CA SER A 101 -4.07 -4.95 -11.61
C SER A 101 -4.51 -4.06 -10.45
N LYS A 102 -5.48 -4.52 -9.67
CA LYS A 102 -5.86 -3.85 -8.40
C LYS A 102 -4.70 -3.76 -7.43
N LEU A 103 -3.86 -4.80 -7.38
CA LEU A 103 -2.68 -4.83 -6.53
C LEU A 103 -1.70 -3.72 -6.91
N MET A 104 -1.46 -3.53 -8.21
CA MET A 104 -0.60 -2.44 -8.68
C MET A 104 -1.20 -1.07 -8.38
N SER A 105 -2.52 -0.90 -8.54
CA SER A 105 -3.21 0.33 -8.16
C SER A 105 -3.04 0.64 -6.66
N ALA A 106 -3.15 -0.37 -5.80
CA ALA A 106 -2.97 -0.21 -4.36
C ALA A 106 -1.51 0.15 -3.99
N PHE A 107 -0.53 -0.47 -4.64
CA PHE A 107 0.88 -0.12 -4.47
C PHE A 107 1.17 1.32 -4.95
N ALA A 108 0.60 1.69 -6.10
CA ALA A 108 0.73 3.05 -6.62
C ALA A 108 0.09 4.09 -5.69
N PHE A 109 -1.05 3.78 -5.10
CA PHE A 109 -1.70 4.61 -4.09
C PHE A 109 -0.80 4.80 -2.86
N GLY A 110 -0.26 3.72 -2.30
CA GLY A 110 0.60 3.76 -1.12
C GLY A 110 1.88 4.58 -1.35
N ILE A 111 2.54 4.40 -2.50
CA ILE A 111 3.76 5.16 -2.82
C ILE A 111 3.47 6.62 -3.13
N ASN A 112 2.34 6.92 -3.79
CA ASN A 112 1.91 8.28 -4.06
C ASN A 112 1.58 9.03 -2.76
N LEU A 113 0.88 8.37 -1.84
CA LEU A 113 0.59 8.89 -0.52
C LEU A 113 1.88 9.26 0.22
N LEU A 114 2.82 8.32 0.30
CA LEU A 114 4.08 8.49 1.03
C LEU A 114 4.98 9.58 0.44
N ARG A 115 5.10 9.63 -0.88
CA ARG A 115 6.09 10.51 -1.55
C ARG A 115 5.57 11.89 -1.90
N ASN A 116 4.31 11.99 -2.28
CA ASN A 116 3.77 13.20 -2.88
C ASN A 116 2.77 13.93 -1.98
N ASN A 117 2.14 13.20 -1.06
CA ASN A 117 1.09 13.74 -0.20
C ASN A 117 1.48 13.80 1.29
N GLY A 118 2.69 13.32 1.65
CA GLY A 118 3.17 13.35 3.02
C GLY A 118 2.39 12.47 4.00
N GLY A 119 1.58 11.53 3.48
CA GLY A 119 0.80 10.63 4.30
C GLY A 119 1.56 9.36 4.71
N VAL A 120 1.04 8.66 5.70
CA VAL A 120 1.73 7.55 6.38
C VAL A 120 0.97 6.25 6.21
N PRO A 121 1.34 5.40 5.21
CA PRO A 121 0.83 4.05 5.11
C PRO A 121 1.56 3.14 6.10
N LEU A 122 0.81 2.50 7.01
CA LEU A 122 1.34 1.65 8.08
C LEU A 122 0.94 0.19 7.87
N TYR A 123 1.94 -0.68 7.85
CA TYR A 123 1.75 -2.08 8.18
C TYR A 123 1.49 -2.22 9.67
N VAL A 124 0.47 -2.99 10.02
CA VAL A 124 0.11 -3.33 11.40
C VAL A 124 -0.20 -4.81 11.47
N LYS A 125 0.59 -5.53 12.25
CA LYS A 125 0.44 -6.96 12.45
C LYS A 125 -0.88 -7.29 13.14
N GLY A 126 -1.60 -8.28 12.63
CA GLY A 126 -2.85 -8.78 13.22
C GLY A 126 -4.07 -7.86 13.03
N LEU A 127 -3.95 -6.76 12.29
CA LEU A 127 -5.11 -5.92 11.99
C LEU A 127 -6.16 -6.66 11.12
N PHE A 128 -5.71 -7.54 10.23
CA PHE A 128 -6.53 -8.37 9.34
C PHE A 128 -6.12 -9.84 9.48
N SER A 129 -6.44 -10.47 10.59
CA SER A 129 -6.07 -11.86 10.88
C SER A 129 -6.65 -12.89 9.90
N ASP A 130 -7.81 -12.58 9.33
CA ASP A 130 -8.56 -13.51 8.47
C ASP A 130 -8.27 -13.33 6.97
N ALA A 131 -7.44 -12.36 6.60
CA ALA A 131 -7.12 -12.14 5.20
C ALA A 131 -6.18 -13.22 4.66
N SER A 132 -6.62 -13.91 3.62
CA SER A 132 -5.87 -14.97 2.96
C SER A 132 -4.63 -14.43 2.24
N LEU A 133 -3.67 -15.33 1.97
CA LEU A 133 -2.53 -15.03 1.10
C LEU A 133 -3.02 -14.56 -0.26
N ILE A 134 -2.44 -13.49 -0.76
CA ILE A 134 -2.76 -12.91 -2.06
C ILE A 134 -1.69 -13.28 -3.09
N SER A 135 -2.11 -13.53 -4.32
CA SER A 135 -1.16 -13.67 -5.43
C SER A 135 -0.43 -12.36 -5.68
N SER A 136 0.89 -12.40 -5.63
CA SER A 136 1.74 -11.23 -5.90
C SER A 136 2.02 -11.01 -7.40
N HIS A 137 1.33 -11.75 -8.28
CA HIS A 137 1.51 -11.57 -9.72
C HIS A 137 1.02 -10.20 -10.19
N ILE A 138 1.92 -9.42 -10.76
CA ILE A 138 1.64 -8.12 -11.35
C ILE A 138 2.00 -8.15 -12.83
N PRO A 139 1.08 -7.78 -13.74
CA PRO A 139 1.37 -7.75 -15.19
C PRO A 139 2.56 -6.85 -15.49
N LYS A 140 3.43 -7.28 -16.44
CA LYS A 140 4.63 -6.51 -16.84
C LYS A 140 4.28 -5.09 -17.32
N LEU A 141 3.16 -4.92 -18.00
CA LEU A 141 2.72 -3.60 -18.47
C LEU A 141 2.42 -2.66 -17.30
N ASP A 142 1.78 -3.17 -16.25
CA ASP A 142 1.48 -2.38 -15.05
C ASP A 142 2.75 -2.01 -14.29
N GLN A 143 3.70 -2.94 -14.20
CA GLN A 143 5.02 -2.66 -13.64
C GLN A 143 5.71 -1.53 -14.41
N TYR A 144 5.69 -1.56 -15.75
CA TYR A 144 6.26 -0.50 -16.58
C TYR A 144 5.56 0.84 -16.39
N LYS A 145 4.20 0.86 -16.36
CA LYS A 145 3.41 2.06 -16.07
C LYS A 145 3.80 2.66 -14.72
N PHE A 146 3.93 1.80 -13.69
CA PHE A 146 4.32 2.20 -12.34
C PHE A 146 5.71 2.85 -12.28
N PHE A 147 6.72 2.23 -12.89
CA PHE A 147 8.07 2.81 -12.95
C PHE A 147 8.10 4.13 -13.70
N ARG A 148 7.40 4.19 -14.81
CA ARG A 148 7.31 5.41 -15.60
C ARG A 148 6.67 6.56 -14.83
N LYS A 149 5.67 6.28 -14.00
CA LYS A 149 4.92 7.28 -13.25
C LYS A 149 5.66 7.75 -11.99
N HIS A 150 6.24 6.82 -11.25
CA HIS A 150 6.73 7.09 -9.89
C HIS A 150 8.25 7.25 -9.79
N PHE A 151 9.02 6.90 -10.81
CA PHE A 151 10.48 6.95 -10.76
C PHE A 151 11.07 7.85 -11.85
N LYS A 152 12.27 8.39 -11.57
CA LYS A 152 12.98 9.29 -12.51
C LYS A 152 13.28 8.57 -13.82
N ALA A 153 13.44 9.35 -14.90
CA ALA A 153 13.71 8.86 -16.24
C ALA A 153 14.96 7.95 -16.34
N THR A 154 15.96 8.16 -15.48
CA THR A 154 17.20 7.37 -15.41
C THR A 154 16.98 5.89 -15.06
N TYR A 155 15.88 5.54 -14.35
CA TYR A 155 15.58 4.15 -13.98
C TYR A 155 14.74 3.42 -15.02
N ARG A 156 14.13 4.14 -15.95
CA ARG A 156 13.25 3.57 -16.99
C ARG A 156 13.99 2.63 -17.97
N PRO A 157 15.19 2.96 -18.45
CA PRO A 157 15.96 2.07 -19.31
C PRO A 157 16.36 0.78 -18.60
N VAL A 158 16.84 0.88 -17.34
CA VAL A 158 17.26 -0.29 -16.56
C VAL A 158 16.13 -1.31 -16.45
N TYR A 159 14.92 -0.86 -16.10
CA TYR A 159 13.77 -1.75 -16.03
C TYR A 159 13.43 -2.39 -17.37
N ARG A 160 13.54 -1.66 -18.47
CA ARG A 160 13.22 -2.15 -19.82
C ARG A 160 14.19 -3.22 -20.31
N PHE A 161 15.47 -3.15 -19.92
CA PHE A 161 16.52 -4.06 -20.39
C PHE A 161 16.73 -5.29 -19.49
N CYS A 162 16.30 -5.24 -18.26
CA CYS A 162 16.52 -6.32 -17.28
C CYS A 162 15.30 -7.25 -17.10
N ASN A 163 14.18 -7.01 -17.75
CA ASN A 163 12.96 -7.82 -17.80
C ASN A 163 12.55 -8.10 -19.22
#